data_eeb6d750e6c23eeaa36afeae8bb7730e
#
_entry.id   eeb6d750e6c23eeaa36afeae8bb7730e
#
_cell.length_a   1.000
_cell.length_b   1.000
_cell.length_c   1.000
_cell.angle_alpha   90.00
_cell.angle_beta   90.00
_cell.angle_gamma   90.00
#
_symmetry.space_group_name_H-M   'P 1'
#
loop_
_entity.id
_entity.type
_entity.pdbx_description
1 polymer ?
#
loop_
_entity_poly.entity_id
_entity_poly.type
_entity_poly.pdbx_seq_one_letter_code
_entity_poly.pdbx_strand_id
1 'polypeptide(L)'
;MKINGIDIKKYDAKQLTADVQPPSFSNSYEWLTSAALPTEFETEVQMGHLKLSIYFKGKDRNNIIRAASEFMSNFTKACKMELDGYKGTYIGFITTNDYEKKNVKQRYIVNLEFDGFFVDDDLSITFDGKTSASFYKVGTRDAPCVVEVYAKSTLTNYTITGLGEDIIVESLAAGKTVVIDAKTGLVTIDGANAFDKVDLWEFPVLKAGETALIFSN
;
A
#
# COMPACT_ATOMS: atom_id res chain seq x y z
N MET A 1 0.85 7.09 17.92
CA MET A 1 1.34 7.26 16.54
C MET A 1 2.77 6.76 16.45
N LYS A 2 3.11 6.07 15.34
CA LYS A 2 4.49 5.70 15.03
C LYS A 2 4.87 6.19 13.64
N ILE A 3 6.15 6.46 13.42
CA ILE A 3 6.73 6.81 12.12
C ILE A 3 7.91 5.90 11.87
N ASN A 4 7.89 5.18 10.74
CA ASN A 4 8.91 4.19 10.39
C ASN A 4 9.18 3.17 11.51
N GLY A 5 8.11 2.78 12.25
CA GLY A 5 8.17 1.88 13.40
C GLY A 5 8.58 2.54 14.73
N ILE A 6 8.95 3.81 14.75
CA ILE A 6 9.40 4.55 15.94
C ILE A 6 8.21 5.28 16.55
N ASP A 7 7.92 5.05 17.85
CA ASP A 7 6.90 5.82 18.58
C ASP A 7 7.35 7.28 18.72
N ILE A 8 6.48 8.23 18.35
CA ILE A 8 6.78 9.67 18.40
C ILE A 8 7.02 10.18 19.83
N LYS A 9 6.60 9.45 20.86
CA LYS A 9 6.92 9.74 22.25
C LYS A 9 8.42 9.83 22.52
N LYS A 10 9.26 9.14 21.72
CA LYS A 10 10.72 9.26 21.77
C LYS A 10 11.19 10.71 21.60
N TYR A 11 10.43 11.54 20.89
CA TYR A 11 10.73 12.93 20.62
C TYR A 11 9.94 13.89 21.53
N ASP A 12 9.39 13.39 22.66
CA ASP A 12 8.45 14.15 23.49
C ASP A 12 7.28 14.75 22.68
N ALA A 13 6.87 14.02 21.64
CA ALA A 13 5.85 14.43 20.68
C ALA A 13 4.54 13.69 20.90
N LYS A 14 3.44 14.33 20.50
CA LYS A 14 2.10 13.75 20.52
C LYS A 14 1.32 14.20 19.28
N GLN A 15 0.61 13.27 18.63
CA GLN A 15 -0.36 13.60 17.59
C GLN A 15 -1.52 14.38 18.22
N LEU A 16 -1.85 15.54 17.66
CA LEU A 16 -3.04 16.31 18.01
C LEU A 16 -4.20 15.99 17.08
N THR A 17 -3.97 16.16 15.79
CA THR A 17 -4.97 15.90 14.75
C THR A 17 -4.32 15.15 13.61
N ALA A 18 -5.11 14.31 12.95
CA ALA A 18 -4.83 13.75 11.64
C ALA A 18 -6.12 13.85 10.83
N ASP A 19 -6.08 14.59 9.74
CA ASP A 19 -7.16 14.75 8.79
C ASP A 19 -6.75 14.09 7.47
N VAL A 20 -7.37 12.96 7.18
CA VAL A 20 -7.07 12.14 6.01
C VAL A 20 -8.13 12.39 4.96
N GLN A 21 -7.73 12.97 3.85
CA GLN A 21 -8.58 13.17 2.69
C GLN A 21 -8.48 11.97 1.74
N PRO A 22 -9.61 11.51 1.19
CA PRO A 22 -9.59 10.43 0.22
C PRO A 22 -8.80 10.81 -1.04
N PRO A 23 -8.35 9.82 -1.83
CA PRO A 23 -7.70 10.08 -3.09
C PRO A 23 -8.64 10.84 -4.05
N SER A 24 -8.06 11.71 -4.84
CA SER A 24 -8.76 12.40 -5.94
C SER A 24 -8.63 11.60 -7.24
N PHE A 25 -9.50 11.90 -8.19
CA PHE A 25 -9.50 11.27 -9.50
C PHE A 25 -9.15 12.32 -10.56
N SER A 26 -8.24 11.99 -11.45
CA SER A 26 -7.93 12.78 -12.65
C SER A 26 -8.50 12.06 -13.86
N ASN A 27 -9.48 12.69 -14.52
CA ASN A 27 -10.14 12.12 -15.69
C ASN A 27 -9.59 12.80 -16.94
N SER A 28 -9.19 12.03 -17.94
CA SER A 28 -8.84 12.50 -19.27
C SER A 28 -10.02 12.26 -20.19
N TYR A 29 -10.54 13.33 -20.82
CA TYR A 29 -11.65 13.24 -21.77
C TYR A 29 -11.51 14.26 -22.89
N GLU A 30 -12.12 13.99 -24.02
CA GLU A 30 -12.21 14.91 -25.14
C GLU A 30 -13.68 15.05 -25.58
N TRP A 31 -14.11 16.31 -25.79
CA TRP A 31 -15.43 16.59 -26.31
C TRP A 31 -15.34 16.92 -27.80
N LEU A 32 -15.67 15.97 -28.64
CA LEU A 32 -15.72 16.17 -30.09
C LEU A 32 -16.90 17.06 -30.48
N THR A 33 -16.67 17.94 -31.51
CA THR A 33 -17.62 18.96 -31.98
C THR A 33 -18.87 18.33 -32.50
N SER A 34 -19.69 17.73 -32.17
CA SER A 34 -20.95 17.10 -32.61
C SER A 34 -21.30 15.86 -31.77
N ALA A 35 -20.50 15.52 -30.79
CA ALA A 35 -20.79 14.40 -29.92
C ALA A 35 -21.75 14.82 -28.80
N ALA A 36 -22.73 13.98 -28.53
CA ALA A 36 -23.68 14.21 -27.43
C ALA A 36 -23.03 13.96 -26.05
N LEU A 37 -21.95 13.17 -25.99
CA LEU A 37 -21.21 12.83 -24.78
C LEU A 37 -19.71 12.94 -25.05
N PRO A 38 -18.90 13.28 -24.02
CA PRO A 38 -17.44 13.25 -24.13
C PRO A 38 -16.95 11.81 -24.31
N THR A 39 -15.82 11.65 -24.98
CA THR A 39 -15.08 10.40 -25.01
C THR A 39 -14.12 10.39 -23.83
N GLU A 40 -14.29 9.45 -22.90
CA GLU A 40 -13.37 9.23 -21.79
C GLU A 40 -12.20 8.36 -22.25
N PHE A 41 -10.97 8.76 -21.91
CA PHE A 41 -9.77 8.01 -22.23
C PHE A 41 -9.27 7.25 -21.02
N GLU A 42 -9.01 7.94 -19.91
CA GLU A 42 -8.40 7.35 -18.72
C GLU A 42 -8.83 8.08 -17.47
N THR A 43 -9.00 7.31 -16.38
CA THR A 43 -9.19 7.83 -15.04
C THR A 43 -8.03 7.38 -14.16
N GLU A 44 -7.20 8.32 -13.71
CA GLU A 44 -6.12 8.06 -12.77
C GLU A 44 -6.55 8.33 -11.34
N VAL A 45 -6.23 7.41 -10.45
CA VAL A 45 -6.39 7.61 -8.99
C VAL A 45 -5.16 8.31 -8.45
N GLN A 46 -5.30 9.57 -8.05
CA GLN A 46 -4.24 10.37 -7.46
C GLN A 46 -3.99 9.97 -5.99
N MET A 47 -2.90 10.45 -5.40
CA MET A 47 -2.67 10.27 -3.97
C MET A 47 -3.71 11.03 -3.16
N GLY A 48 -4.08 10.50 -2.00
CA GLY A 48 -4.83 11.21 -0.99
C GLY A 48 -3.95 12.21 -0.26
N HIS A 49 -4.56 13.11 0.50
CA HIS A 49 -3.86 14.15 1.25
C HIS A 49 -4.07 13.94 2.76
N LEU A 50 -2.99 14.08 3.55
CA LEU A 50 -3.02 14.01 5.00
C LEU A 50 -2.53 15.33 5.59
N LYS A 51 -3.35 15.94 6.46
CA LYS A 51 -2.94 17.04 7.33
C LYS A 51 -2.74 16.53 8.74
N LEU A 52 -1.54 16.73 9.25
CA LEU A 52 -1.10 16.19 10.53
C LEU A 52 -0.56 17.29 11.42
N SER A 53 -1.11 17.43 12.63
CA SER A 53 -0.59 18.35 13.64
C SER A 53 0.07 17.58 14.77
N ILE A 54 1.32 17.88 15.03
CA ILE A 54 2.14 17.26 16.08
C ILE A 54 2.53 18.30 17.12
N TYR A 55 2.28 17.96 18.35
CA TYR A 55 2.65 18.77 19.52
C TYR A 55 3.92 18.25 20.14
N PHE A 56 4.86 19.16 20.40
CA PHE A 56 6.10 18.90 21.12
C PHE A 56 6.10 19.58 22.49
N LYS A 57 6.59 18.86 23.50
CA LYS A 57 6.78 19.36 24.85
C LYS A 57 8.24 19.23 25.27
N GLY A 58 8.79 20.22 25.94
CA GLY A 58 10.16 20.16 26.44
C GLY A 58 10.38 21.10 27.63
N LYS A 59 11.53 20.97 28.26
CA LYS A 59 11.92 21.80 29.41
C LYS A 59 12.16 23.26 29.02
N ASP A 60 12.72 23.45 27.83
CA ASP A 60 13.03 24.75 27.26
C ASP A 60 12.87 24.72 25.74
N ARG A 61 12.99 25.91 25.14
CA ARG A 61 12.80 26.08 23.69
C ARG A 61 13.84 25.34 22.84
N ASN A 62 15.08 25.27 23.30
CA ASN A 62 16.16 24.62 22.55
C ASN A 62 15.95 23.12 22.51
N ASN A 63 15.53 22.52 23.64
CA ASN A 63 15.19 21.10 23.69
C ASN A 63 14.04 20.75 22.72
N ILE A 64 12.99 21.60 22.68
CA ILE A 64 11.85 21.38 21.77
C ILE A 64 12.28 21.47 20.30
N ILE A 65 13.07 22.51 19.94
CA ILE A 65 13.53 22.69 18.55
C ILE A 65 14.41 21.52 18.12
N ARG A 66 15.28 21.04 19.02
CA ARG A 66 16.13 19.88 18.75
C ARG A 66 15.30 18.61 18.53
N ALA A 67 14.33 18.34 19.41
CA ALA A 67 13.43 17.21 19.28
C ALA A 67 12.58 17.27 17.98
N ALA A 68 12.07 18.46 17.65
CA ALA A 68 11.35 18.68 16.40
C ALA A 68 12.25 18.47 15.17
N SER A 69 13.49 18.95 15.19
CA SER A 69 14.45 18.72 14.10
C SER A 69 14.81 17.25 13.93
N GLU A 70 15.03 16.54 15.04
CA GLU A 70 15.29 15.10 15.01
C GLU A 70 14.08 14.32 14.50
N PHE A 71 12.87 14.70 14.89
CA PHE A 71 11.63 14.16 14.37
C PHE A 71 11.49 14.39 12.86
N MET A 72 11.78 15.61 12.37
CA MET A 72 11.68 15.95 10.95
C MET A 72 12.65 15.16 10.07
N SER A 73 13.74 14.64 10.61
CA SER A 73 14.69 13.81 9.85
C SER A 73 14.08 12.48 9.34
N ASN A 74 12.94 12.05 9.90
CA ASN A 74 12.23 10.85 9.44
C ASN A 74 11.54 11.02 8.08
N PHE A 75 11.39 12.26 7.58
CA PHE A 75 10.61 12.57 6.38
C PHE A 75 11.45 12.84 5.13
N THR A 76 12.72 12.48 5.12
CA THR A 76 13.62 12.66 3.97
C THR A 76 13.28 11.74 2.79
N LYS A 77 12.47 10.71 3.02
CA LYS A 77 11.96 9.75 2.03
C LYS A 77 10.49 9.49 2.32
N ALA A 78 9.87 8.60 1.50
CA ALA A 78 8.56 8.06 1.84
C ALA A 78 8.56 7.51 3.27
N CYS A 79 7.59 7.92 4.06
CA CYS A 79 7.47 7.48 5.44
C CYS A 79 6.22 6.60 5.64
N LYS A 80 6.37 5.64 6.53
CA LYS A 80 5.27 4.78 7.01
C LYS A 80 4.77 5.32 8.33
N MET A 81 3.50 5.64 8.43
CA MET A 81 2.90 6.25 9.62
C MET A 81 1.72 5.41 10.11
N GLU A 82 1.80 4.97 11.38
CA GLU A 82 0.66 4.41 12.11
C GLU A 82 0.01 5.56 12.88
N LEU A 83 -1.10 6.08 12.35
CA LEU A 83 -1.80 7.24 12.92
C LEU A 83 -2.73 6.81 14.06
N ASP A 84 -2.75 7.61 15.16
CA ASP A 84 -3.72 7.37 16.23
C ASP A 84 -5.14 7.62 15.70
N GLY A 85 -6.04 6.67 15.93
CA GLY A 85 -7.44 6.72 15.49
C GLY A 85 -7.71 6.11 14.10
N TYR A 86 -6.69 5.64 13.41
CA TYR A 86 -6.81 4.98 12.11
C TYR A 86 -6.29 3.54 12.16
N LYS A 87 -6.85 2.67 11.34
CA LYS A 87 -6.32 1.32 11.10
C LYS A 87 -5.41 1.35 9.86
N GLY A 88 -4.46 0.42 9.81
CA GLY A 88 -3.50 0.34 8.72
C GLY A 88 -2.35 1.35 8.83
N THR A 89 -1.54 1.39 7.79
CA THR A 89 -0.36 2.22 7.69
C THR A 89 -0.52 3.25 6.58
N TYR A 90 -0.38 4.53 6.89
CA TYR A 90 -0.30 5.57 5.87
C TYR A 90 1.13 5.64 5.32
N ILE A 91 1.26 5.50 4.01
CA ILE A 91 2.53 5.69 3.30
C ILE A 91 2.45 6.99 2.53
N GLY A 92 3.34 7.93 2.83
CA GLY A 92 3.29 9.25 2.20
C GLY A 92 4.61 9.97 2.13
N PHE A 93 4.60 11.02 1.31
CA PHE A 93 5.69 11.97 1.13
C PHE A 93 5.27 13.30 1.71
N ILE A 94 6.15 13.94 2.45
CA ILE A 94 5.90 15.28 2.98
C ILE A 94 5.86 16.29 1.82
N THR A 95 4.83 17.13 1.81
CA THR A 95 4.65 18.20 0.81
C THR A 95 4.87 19.57 1.41
N THR A 96 4.39 19.77 2.64
CA THR A 96 4.49 21.06 3.34
C THR A 96 4.76 20.84 4.81
N ASN A 97 5.54 21.72 5.40
CA ASN A 97 5.70 21.86 6.84
C ASN A 97 5.54 23.31 7.24
N ASP A 98 4.79 23.54 8.30
CA ASP A 98 4.59 24.83 8.93
C ASP A 98 4.58 24.66 10.45
N TYR A 99 4.76 25.74 11.19
CA TYR A 99 4.73 25.70 12.64
C TYR A 99 3.91 26.84 13.22
N GLU A 100 3.14 26.53 14.25
CA GLU A 100 2.44 27.53 15.03
C GLU A 100 3.30 28.04 16.18
N LYS A 101 3.66 29.31 16.13
CA LYS A 101 4.30 29.99 17.22
C LYS A 101 3.27 30.38 18.28
N LYS A 102 3.00 29.49 19.24
CA LYS A 102 2.22 29.87 20.41
C LYS A 102 3.14 30.56 21.44
N ASN A 103 2.65 31.61 22.08
CA ASN A 103 3.36 32.39 23.07
C ASN A 103 3.71 31.64 24.40
N VAL A 104 3.68 30.29 24.34
CA VAL A 104 3.96 29.42 25.48
C VAL A 104 5.36 28.86 25.32
N LYS A 105 6.29 29.25 26.19
CA LYS A 105 7.72 28.91 26.11
C LYS A 105 8.06 27.40 26.02
N GLN A 106 7.13 26.53 26.38
CA GLN A 106 7.36 25.07 26.49
C GLN A 106 6.52 24.25 25.52
N ARG A 107 5.87 24.88 24.54
CA ARG A 107 4.95 24.21 23.60
C ARG A 107 5.22 24.64 22.18
N TYR A 108 5.21 23.66 21.28
CA TYR A 108 5.47 23.88 19.86
C TYR A 108 4.58 22.93 19.05
N ILE A 109 3.88 23.44 18.07
CA ILE A 109 3.05 22.65 17.18
C ILE A 109 3.66 22.75 15.79
N VAL A 110 3.86 21.60 15.17
CA VAL A 110 4.26 21.48 13.77
C VAL A 110 3.08 20.94 13.00
N ASN A 111 2.70 21.63 11.94
CA ASN A 111 1.69 21.21 10.98
C ASN A 111 2.40 20.66 9.75
N LEU A 112 2.04 19.45 9.36
CA LEU A 112 2.65 18.73 8.28
C LEU A 112 1.57 18.32 7.28
N GLU A 113 1.88 18.40 6.02
CA GLU A 113 1.02 17.89 4.95
C GLU A 113 1.77 16.81 4.16
N PHE A 114 1.06 15.79 3.78
CA PHE A 114 1.60 14.64 3.05
C PHE A 114 0.66 14.26 1.92
N ASP A 115 1.23 13.84 0.81
CA ASP A 115 0.53 13.10 -0.22
C ASP A 115 0.87 11.62 -0.09
N GLY A 116 -0.15 10.78 -0.11
CA GLY A 116 0.05 9.35 0.12
C GLY A 116 -1.25 8.54 0.10
N PHE A 117 -1.19 7.35 0.68
CA PHE A 117 -2.31 6.42 0.73
C PHE A 117 -2.21 5.48 1.93
N PHE A 118 -3.36 4.95 2.36
CA PHE A 118 -3.40 3.89 3.35
C PHE A 118 -3.13 2.54 2.71
N VAL A 119 -2.38 1.72 3.45
CA VAL A 119 -2.20 0.29 3.20
C VAL A 119 -2.76 -0.43 4.41
N ASP A 120 -3.75 -1.28 4.17
CA ASP A 120 -4.26 -2.19 5.19
C ASP A 120 -3.25 -3.31 5.48
N ASP A 121 -3.47 -4.01 6.59
CA ASP A 121 -2.70 -5.20 6.92
C ASP A 121 -2.89 -6.27 5.84
N ASP A 122 -1.85 -7.05 5.60
CA ASP A 122 -1.89 -8.13 4.62
C ASP A 122 -2.96 -9.16 5.03
N LEU A 123 -3.88 -9.46 4.12
CA LEU A 123 -4.88 -10.51 4.27
C LEU A 123 -4.41 -11.76 3.54
N SER A 124 -4.41 -12.89 4.23
CA SER A 124 -4.14 -14.21 3.63
C SER A 124 -5.44 -15.00 3.50
N ILE A 125 -5.71 -15.52 2.29
CA ILE A 125 -6.86 -16.36 2.00
C ILE A 125 -6.35 -17.67 1.42
N THR A 126 -6.81 -18.80 1.97
CA THR A 126 -6.43 -20.14 1.50
C THR A 126 -7.58 -20.80 0.77
N PHE A 127 -7.30 -21.35 -0.40
CA PHE A 127 -8.25 -22.10 -1.22
C PHE A 127 -7.78 -23.56 -1.32
N ASP A 128 -8.36 -24.46 -0.53
CA ASP A 128 -7.99 -25.87 -0.54
C ASP A 128 -8.96 -26.69 -1.39
N GLY A 129 -8.45 -27.33 -2.44
CA GLY A 129 -9.21 -28.23 -3.31
C GLY A 129 -10.36 -27.57 -4.08
N LYS A 130 -10.35 -26.26 -4.23
CA LYS A 130 -11.35 -25.52 -5.00
C LYS A 130 -10.89 -25.32 -6.45
N THR A 131 -11.84 -25.36 -7.37
CA THR A 131 -11.64 -25.05 -8.79
C THR A 131 -11.97 -23.59 -9.10
N SER A 132 -12.67 -22.90 -8.20
CA SER A 132 -12.97 -21.47 -8.30
C SER A 132 -13.19 -20.85 -6.94
N ALA A 133 -12.95 -19.56 -6.82
CA ALA A 133 -13.23 -18.77 -5.64
C ALA A 133 -13.55 -17.34 -6.03
N SER A 134 -14.30 -16.62 -5.20
CA SER A 134 -14.49 -15.19 -5.33
C SER A 134 -14.31 -14.52 -4.00
N PHE A 135 -13.81 -13.28 -4.03
CA PHE A 135 -13.69 -12.43 -2.85
C PHE A 135 -13.78 -10.97 -3.25
N TYR A 136 -14.05 -10.11 -2.30
CA TYR A 136 -14.15 -8.67 -2.50
C TYR A 136 -12.95 -7.95 -1.88
N LYS A 137 -12.19 -7.23 -2.69
CA LYS A 137 -11.09 -6.37 -2.24
C LYS A 137 -11.61 -4.95 -2.01
N VAL A 138 -11.55 -4.49 -0.78
CA VAL A 138 -11.83 -3.11 -0.43
C VAL A 138 -10.65 -2.22 -0.87
N GLY A 139 -10.96 -1.02 -1.36
CA GLY A 139 -9.95 -0.03 -1.75
C GLY A 139 -10.21 0.55 -3.14
N THR A 140 -9.43 1.53 -3.52
CA THR A 140 -9.56 2.27 -4.79
C THR A 140 -8.42 1.99 -5.77
N ARG A 141 -7.38 1.29 -5.33
CA ARG A 141 -6.20 0.97 -6.14
C ARG A 141 -6.00 -0.53 -6.26
N ASP A 142 -5.45 -0.94 -7.36
CA ASP A 142 -4.93 -2.28 -7.56
C ASP A 142 -3.77 -2.53 -6.59
N ALA A 143 -3.62 -3.76 -6.13
CA ALA A 143 -2.58 -4.13 -5.19
C ALA A 143 -1.79 -5.34 -5.67
N PRO A 144 -0.45 -5.28 -5.65
CA PRO A 144 0.35 -6.47 -5.90
C PRO A 144 0.06 -7.51 -4.82
N CYS A 145 -0.07 -8.76 -5.23
CA CYS A 145 -0.32 -9.86 -4.29
C CYS A 145 0.77 -10.93 -4.37
N VAL A 146 0.81 -11.78 -3.35
CA VAL A 146 1.64 -12.97 -3.31
C VAL A 146 0.74 -14.17 -3.53
N VAL A 147 1.09 -15.00 -4.50
CA VAL A 147 0.40 -16.25 -4.81
C VAL A 147 1.28 -17.40 -4.38
N GLU A 148 0.79 -18.25 -3.49
CA GLU A 148 1.46 -19.46 -3.04
C GLU A 148 0.66 -20.69 -3.49
N VAL A 149 1.29 -21.60 -4.24
CA VAL A 149 0.68 -22.87 -4.64
C VAL A 149 1.46 -24.01 -4.04
N TYR A 150 0.82 -24.74 -3.13
CA TYR A 150 1.36 -25.98 -2.57
C TYR A 150 0.82 -27.18 -3.34
N ALA A 151 1.71 -27.99 -3.89
CA ALA A 151 1.37 -29.18 -4.64
C ALA A 151 1.19 -30.40 -3.73
N LYS A 152 -0.05 -30.85 -3.50
CA LYS A 152 -0.33 -32.13 -2.82
C LYS A 152 0.04 -33.33 -3.67
N SER A 153 -0.09 -33.23 -4.99
CA SER A 153 0.38 -34.16 -6.03
C SER A 153 1.14 -33.38 -7.08
N THR A 154 1.91 -34.04 -7.91
CA THR A 154 2.61 -33.38 -9.01
C THR A 154 1.62 -32.62 -9.88
N LEU A 155 1.84 -31.33 -10.10
CA LEU A 155 1.07 -30.46 -10.96
C LEU A 155 1.80 -30.27 -12.29
N THR A 156 1.03 -30.21 -13.38
CA THR A 156 1.53 -29.93 -14.72
C THR A 156 0.56 -28.97 -15.40
N ASN A 157 1.08 -27.83 -15.88
CA ASN A 157 0.28 -26.77 -16.52
C ASN A 157 -0.90 -26.28 -15.63
N TYR A 158 -0.63 -26.14 -14.34
CA TYR A 158 -1.64 -25.64 -13.40
C TYR A 158 -1.85 -24.14 -13.63
N THR A 159 -3.07 -23.77 -14.01
CA THR A 159 -3.43 -22.40 -14.40
C THR A 159 -4.24 -21.70 -13.33
N ILE A 160 -3.89 -20.44 -13.05
CA ILE A 160 -4.62 -19.54 -12.18
C ILE A 160 -5.04 -18.33 -12.99
N THR A 161 -6.35 -18.11 -13.09
CA THR A 161 -6.96 -16.99 -13.83
C THR A 161 -7.64 -16.05 -12.86
N GLY A 162 -7.62 -14.72 -13.16
CA GLY A 162 -8.35 -13.69 -12.41
C GLY A 162 -7.46 -12.74 -11.61
N LEU A 163 -6.13 -12.81 -11.74
CA LEU A 163 -5.16 -11.92 -11.12
C LEU A 163 -4.42 -11.01 -12.12
N GLY A 164 -5.04 -10.67 -13.22
CA GLY A 164 -4.46 -10.06 -14.41
C GLY A 164 -4.41 -11.10 -15.52
N GLU A 165 -3.26 -11.26 -16.16
CA GLU A 165 -3.02 -12.34 -17.11
C GLU A 165 -2.97 -13.72 -16.42
N ASP A 166 -3.15 -14.77 -17.19
CA ASP A 166 -3.11 -16.14 -16.69
C ASP A 166 -1.72 -16.51 -16.20
N ILE A 167 -1.67 -17.15 -15.03
CA ILE A 167 -0.45 -17.67 -14.43
C ILE A 167 -0.42 -19.16 -14.66
N ILE A 168 0.57 -19.70 -15.37
CA ILE A 168 0.69 -21.12 -15.63
C ILE A 168 1.93 -21.67 -14.91
N VAL A 169 1.71 -22.51 -13.91
CA VAL A 169 2.77 -23.29 -13.28
C VAL A 169 3.01 -24.54 -14.13
N GLU A 170 4.06 -24.51 -14.95
CA GLU A 170 4.33 -25.58 -15.93
C GLU A 170 4.59 -26.93 -15.27
N SER A 171 5.36 -26.94 -14.18
CA SER A 171 5.69 -28.16 -13.45
C SER A 171 6.00 -27.87 -11.98
N LEU A 172 5.29 -28.54 -11.08
CA LEU A 172 5.54 -28.48 -9.65
C LEU A 172 5.46 -29.89 -9.03
N ALA A 173 6.55 -30.39 -8.48
CA ALA A 173 6.57 -31.71 -7.87
C ALA A 173 5.74 -31.76 -6.58
N ALA A 174 5.21 -32.94 -6.26
CA ALA A 174 4.46 -33.14 -5.02
C ALA A 174 5.27 -32.74 -3.78
N GLY A 175 4.63 -32.09 -2.83
CA GLY A 175 5.22 -31.59 -1.59
C GLY A 175 6.00 -30.28 -1.73
N LYS A 176 6.06 -29.67 -2.91
CA LYS A 176 6.73 -28.40 -3.16
C LYS A 176 5.76 -27.22 -3.16
N THR A 177 6.28 -26.05 -2.86
CA THR A 177 5.54 -24.78 -2.91
C THR A 177 6.20 -23.83 -3.89
N VAL A 178 5.42 -23.33 -4.85
CA VAL A 178 5.83 -22.18 -5.65
C VAL A 178 5.26 -20.90 -5.04
N VAL A 179 6.08 -19.87 -4.96
CA VAL A 179 5.72 -18.53 -4.49
C VAL A 179 5.97 -17.53 -5.61
N ILE A 180 4.93 -16.81 -6.00
CA ILE A 180 4.97 -15.74 -6.99
C ILE A 180 4.68 -14.45 -6.25
N ASP A 181 5.71 -13.65 -6.03
CA ASP A 181 5.62 -12.42 -5.22
C ASP A 181 5.67 -11.19 -6.12
N ALA A 182 4.52 -10.56 -6.33
CA ALA A 182 4.41 -9.33 -7.10
C ALA A 182 5.00 -8.10 -6.39
N LYS A 183 5.21 -8.14 -5.06
CA LYS A 183 5.80 -7.03 -4.32
C LYS A 183 7.32 -6.94 -4.57
N THR A 184 7.97 -8.09 -4.72
CA THR A 184 9.43 -8.17 -4.94
C THR A 184 9.81 -8.50 -6.37
N GLY A 185 8.86 -8.94 -7.21
CA GLY A 185 9.11 -9.39 -8.57
C GLY A 185 9.87 -10.71 -8.63
N LEU A 186 9.64 -11.63 -7.68
CA LEU A 186 10.33 -12.91 -7.60
C LEU A 186 9.36 -14.08 -7.77
N VAL A 187 9.87 -15.12 -8.44
CA VAL A 187 9.24 -16.45 -8.50
C VAL A 187 10.19 -17.46 -7.91
N THR A 188 9.75 -18.19 -6.88
CA THR A 188 10.59 -19.16 -6.19
C THR A 188 9.87 -20.48 -5.96
N ILE A 189 10.62 -21.61 -5.97
CA ILE A 189 10.16 -22.89 -5.46
C ILE A 189 11.06 -23.26 -4.28
N ASP A 190 10.46 -23.45 -3.10
CA ASP A 190 11.18 -23.70 -1.84
C ASP A 190 12.32 -22.70 -1.60
N GLY A 191 12.14 -21.44 -1.98
CA GLY A 191 13.12 -20.35 -1.82
C GLY A 191 14.19 -20.25 -2.90
N ALA A 192 14.27 -21.19 -3.84
CA ALA A 192 15.16 -21.10 -5.01
C ALA A 192 14.45 -20.44 -6.19
N ASN A 193 15.18 -19.65 -6.98
CA ASN A 193 14.63 -19.01 -8.17
C ASN A 193 14.06 -20.08 -9.15
N ALA A 194 12.84 -19.85 -9.61
CA ALA A 194 12.08 -20.78 -10.44
C ALA A 194 11.26 -20.07 -11.56
N PHE A 195 11.76 -18.95 -12.06
CA PHE A 195 11.12 -18.21 -13.14
C PHE A 195 10.89 -19.08 -14.41
N ASP A 196 11.79 -20.03 -14.66
CA ASP A 196 11.72 -20.96 -15.77
C ASP A 196 10.66 -22.07 -15.62
N LYS A 197 9.92 -22.10 -14.53
CA LYS A 197 8.87 -23.08 -14.22
C LYS A 197 7.47 -22.48 -14.20
N VAL A 198 7.36 -21.17 -14.41
CA VAL A 198 6.10 -20.46 -14.40
C VAL A 198 6.03 -19.58 -15.63
N ASP A 199 5.04 -19.82 -16.48
CA ASP A 199 4.71 -18.90 -17.57
C ASP A 199 3.89 -17.75 -16.99
N LEU A 200 4.49 -16.57 -16.98
CA LEU A 200 3.99 -15.38 -16.33
C LEU A 200 4.34 -14.15 -17.18
N TRP A 201 3.34 -13.56 -17.81
CA TRP A 201 3.51 -12.32 -18.57
C TRP A 201 3.54 -11.08 -17.66
N GLU A 202 2.65 -11.07 -16.69
CA GLU A 202 2.54 -10.00 -15.68
C GLU A 202 2.47 -10.59 -14.27
N PHE A 203 3.02 -9.88 -13.30
CA PHE A 203 2.89 -10.29 -11.89
C PHE A 203 1.46 -10.15 -11.41
N PRO A 204 1.00 -11.04 -10.49
CA PRO A 204 -0.37 -11.06 -10.03
C PRO A 204 -0.79 -9.76 -9.32
N VAL A 205 -1.90 -9.21 -9.76
CA VAL A 205 -2.48 -7.97 -9.23
C VAL A 205 -3.94 -8.20 -8.85
N LEU A 206 -4.28 -7.80 -7.62
CA LEU A 206 -5.66 -7.77 -7.15
C LEU A 206 -6.31 -6.44 -7.51
N LYS A 207 -7.27 -6.49 -8.41
CA LYS A 207 -8.09 -5.32 -8.75
C LYS A 207 -8.99 -4.92 -7.58
N ALA A 208 -9.32 -3.63 -7.48
CA ALA A 208 -10.32 -3.16 -6.53
C ALA A 208 -11.72 -3.70 -6.89
N GLY A 209 -12.49 -4.10 -5.89
CA GLY A 209 -13.82 -4.68 -6.10
C GLY A 209 -13.86 -6.20 -6.03
N GLU A 210 -14.78 -6.81 -6.79
CA GLU A 210 -14.95 -8.26 -6.84
C GLU A 210 -13.88 -8.90 -7.74
N THR A 211 -13.22 -9.90 -7.23
CA THR A 211 -12.26 -10.73 -7.97
C THR A 211 -12.75 -12.17 -7.97
N ALA A 212 -12.87 -12.76 -9.14
CA ALA A 212 -13.17 -14.17 -9.34
C ALA A 212 -11.89 -14.90 -9.79
N LEU A 213 -11.52 -15.94 -9.06
CA LEU A 213 -10.39 -16.81 -9.39
C LEU A 213 -10.89 -18.13 -9.96
N ILE A 214 -10.20 -18.64 -10.96
CA ILE A 214 -10.41 -19.98 -11.51
C ILE A 214 -9.08 -20.73 -11.44
N PHE A 215 -9.15 -21.97 -10.97
CA PHE A 215 -8.00 -22.87 -10.85
C PHE A 215 -8.25 -24.09 -11.72
N SER A 216 -7.36 -24.39 -12.65
CA SER A 216 -7.44 -25.54 -13.54
C SER A 216 -6.12 -26.29 -13.63
N ASN A 217 -6.22 -27.60 -13.82
CA ASN A 217 -5.06 -28.50 -13.98
C ASN A 217 -5.23 -29.31 -15.25
#